data_73bf32d63b410aff0ee12a784c1e53fa
#
_entry.id   73bf32d63b410aff0ee12a784c1e53fa
#
_cell.length_a   1.000
_cell.length_b   1.000
_cell.length_c   1.000
_cell.angle_alpha   90.00
_cell.angle_beta   90.00
_cell.angle_gamma   90.00
#
_symmetry.space_group_name_H-M   'P 1'
#
loop_
_entity.id
_entity.type
_entity.pdbx_description
1 polymer ?
#
loop_
_entity_poly.entity_id
_entity_poly.type
_entity_poly.pdbx_seq_one_letter_code
_entity_poly.pdbx_strand_id
1 'polypeptide(L)'
;MAVKEESRVRCEEITYKQYTTSDGKVFLRKSEADVHAGLLQWSDAVRNFGVKNTGGAYHCRTEEEFNAVVNMIAYENYAYDCNERKFVPQNYYENYKFSGDDWYFFFHKSNMDYPDEYWMETLSQKKQEFADWLKQFEESA
;
A
#
# COMPACT_ATOMS: atom_id res chain seq x y z
N MET A 1 -8.35 17.68 -7.58
CA MET A 1 -8.40 16.96 -6.31
C MET A 1 -9.59 16.02 -6.26
N ALA A 2 -9.41 14.86 -5.67
CA ALA A 2 -10.41 13.79 -5.69
C ALA A 2 -11.43 13.82 -4.55
N VAL A 3 -11.39 14.82 -3.68
CA VAL A 3 -12.29 14.94 -2.52
C VAL A 3 -13.20 16.14 -2.66
N LYS A 4 -14.50 15.90 -2.51
CA LYS A 4 -15.53 16.94 -2.49
C LYS A 4 -16.14 16.99 -1.11
N GLU A 5 -16.19 18.19 -0.52
CA GLU A 5 -16.83 18.43 0.76
C GLU A 5 -18.29 18.88 0.52
N GLU A 6 -19.23 18.26 1.21
CA GLU A 6 -20.63 18.62 1.17
C GLU A 6 -21.23 18.66 2.56
N SER A 7 -22.15 19.62 2.76
CA SER A 7 -22.91 19.72 4.00
C SER A 7 -24.30 19.10 3.79
N ARG A 8 -24.72 18.29 4.75
CA ARG A 8 -26.05 17.63 4.73
C ARG A 8 -26.80 17.96 6.02
N VAL A 9 -28.13 17.93 5.91
CA VAL A 9 -29.02 18.16 7.05
C VAL A 9 -29.81 16.89 7.32
N ARG A 10 -29.80 16.42 8.58
CA ARG A 10 -30.61 15.31 9.04
C ARG A 10 -32.00 15.81 9.49
N CYS A 11 -32.95 14.88 9.63
CA CYS A 11 -34.35 15.20 10.00
C CYS A 11 -34.53 15.95 11.32
N GLU A 12 -33.54 15.95 12.20
CA GLU A 12 -33.52 16.72 13.45
C GLU A 12 -32.78 18.05 13.34
N GLU A 13 -32.60 18.55 12.12
CA GLU A 13 -31.89 19.79 11.81
C GLU A 13 -30.40 19.77 12.21
N ILE A 14 -29.83 18.58 12.37
CA ILE A 14 -28.40 18.44 12.61
C ILE A 14 -27.63 18.49 11.30
N THR A 15 -26.81 19.51 11.14
CA THR A 15 -25.94 19.65 9.97
C THR A 15 -24.67 18.86 10.18
N TYR A 16 -24.28 18.07 9.19
CA TYR A 16 -23.00 17.35 9.18
C TYR A 16 -22.35 17.49 7.81
N LYS A 17 -21.01 17.33 7.81
CA LYS A 17 -20.24 17.34 6.57
C LYS A 17 -20.00 15.92 6.08
N GLN A 18 -20.01 15.75 4.78
CA GLN A 18 -19.56 14.52 4.15
C GLN A 18 -18.56 14.87 3.04
N TYR A 19 -17.70 13.92 2.72
CA TYR A 19 -16.62 14.09 1.77
C TYR A 19 -16.74 12.99 0.73
N THR A 20 -16.82 13.36 -0.54
CA THR A 20 -16.99 12.41 -1.65
C THR A 20 -15.71 12.39 -2.48
N THR A 21 -15.19 11.18 -2.70
CA THR A 21 -14.03 10.99 -3.58
C THR A 21 -14.48 10.81 -5.03
N SER A 22 -13.52 10.88 -5.98
CA SER A 22 -13.80 10.83 -7.41
C SER A 22 -14.50 9.55 -7.89
N ASP A 23 -14.34 8.45 -7.14
CA ASP A 23 -15.01 7.17 -7.43
C ASP A 23 -16.41 7.07 -6.83
N GLY A 24 -16.91 8.13 -6.21
CA GLY A 24 -18.25 8.21 -5.64
C GLY A 24 -18.36 7.69 -4.20
N LYS A 25 -17.27 7.27 -3.57
CA LYS A 25 -17.33 6.87 -2.15
C LYS A 25 -17.50 8.08 -1.25
N VAL A 26 -18.29 7.91 -0.18
CA VAL A 26 -18.64 8.96 0.76
C VAL A 26 -18.03 8.65 2.13
N PHE A 27 -17.40 9.65 2.74
CA PHE A 27 -16.78 9.55 4.04
C PHE A 27 -17.29 10.67 4.95
N LEU A 28 -17.41 10.40 6.24
CA LEU A 28 -17.76 11.42 7.23
C LEU A 28 -16.51 12.12 7.81
N ARG A 29 -15.33 11.56 7.57
CA ARG A 29 -14.04 12.13 8.02
C ARG A 29 -13.20 12.54 6.82
N LYS A 30 -12.76 13.80 6.83
CA LYS A 30 -11.96 14.35 5.74
C LYS A 30 -10.65 13.58 5.55
N SER A 31 -9.95 13.25 6.63
CA SER A 31 -8.67 12.53 6.54
C SER A 31 -8.82 11.14 5.93
N GLU A 32 -9.93 10.44 6.20
CA GLU A 32 -10.21 9.16 5.59
C GLU A 32 -10.49 9.30 4.08
N ALA A 33 -11.22 10.33 3.69
CA ALA A 33 -11.45 10.64 2.28
C ALA A 33 -10.14 11.00 1.58
N ASP A 34 -9.27 11.77 2.23
CA ASP A 34 -7.97 12.16 1.68
C ASP A 34 -7.07 10.94 1.45
N VAL A 35 -7.06 9.99 2.39
CA VAL A 35 -6.31 8.73 2.23
C VAL A 35 -6.86 7.92 1.05
N HIS A 36 -8.18 7.80 0.94
CA HIS A 36 -8.79 7.09 -0.19
C HIS A 36 -8.48 7.76 -1.52
N ALA A 37 -8.50 9.10 -1.57
CA ALA A 37 -8.11 9.85 -2.76
C ALA A 37 -6.65 9.59 -3.13
N GLY A 38 -5.76 9.51 -2.15
CA GLY A 38 -4.36 9.14 -2.36
C GLY A 38 -4.22 7.73 -2.92
N LEU A 39 -4.99 6.77 -2.41
CA LEU A 39 -5.02 5.41 -2.94
C LEU A 39 -5.42 5.38 -4.42
N LEU A 40 -6.45 6.13 -4.80
CA LEU A 40 -6.89 6.22 -6.19
C LEU A 40 -5.79 6.80 -7.08
N GLN A 41 -5.12 7.85 -6.61
CA GLN A 41 -4.01 8.49 -7.33
C GLN A 41 -2.86 7.51 -7.59
N TRP A 42 -2.41 6.79 -6.56
CA TRP A 42 -1.29 5.86 -6.69
C TRP A 42 -1.67 4.60 -7.47
N SER A 43 -2.91 4.13 -7.34
CA SER A 43 -3.43 3.02 -8.15
C SER A 43 -3.43 3.38 -9.64
N ASP A 44 -3.82 4.62 -9.96
CA ASP A 44 -3.78 5.12 -11.34
C ASP A 44 -2.33 5.22 -11.85
N ALA A 45 -1.40 5.69 -11.02
CA ALA A 45 0.01 5.76 -11.38
C ALA A 45 0.60 4.37 -11.69
N VAL A 46 0.32 3.38 -10.84
CA VAL A 46 0.76 1.98 -11.05
C VAL A 46 0.22 1.46 -12.38
N ARG A 47 -1.05 1.70 -12.66
CA ARG A 47 -1.69 1.28 -13.92
C ARG A 47 -1.08 2.00 -15.12
N ASN A 48 -0.84 3.31 -15.02
CA ASN A 48 -0.29 4.11 -16.10
C ASN A 48 1.16 3.73 -16.43
N PHE A 49 1.95 3.33 -15.43
CA PHE A 49 3.27 2.78 -15.65
C PHE A 49 3.26 1.39 -16.29
N GLY A 50 2.11 0.73 -16.31
CA GLY A 50 1.99 -0.61 -16.85
C GLY A 50 2.63 -1.67 -15.97
N VAL A 51 2.69 -1.46 -14.66
CA VAL A 51 3.25 -2.42 -13.70
C VAL A 51 2.39 -3.68 -13.71
N LYS A 52 3.03 -4.82 -13.95
CA LYS A 52 2.34 -6.11 -13.94
C LYS A 52 2.22 -6.63 -12.52
N ASN A 53 1.08 -7.25 -12.23
CA ASN A 53 0.79 -7.89 -10.95
C ASN A 53 0.34 -9.32 -11.20
N THR A 54 1.05 -10.27 -10.59
CA THR A 54 0.66 -11.69 -10.65
C THR A 54 1.14 -12.41 -9.40
N GLY A 55 0.33 -13.32 -8.88
CA GLY A 55 0.69 -14.11 -7.70
C GLY A 55 1.01 -13.30 -6.46
N GLY A 56 0.45 -12.10 -6.33
CA GLY A 56 0.72 -11.20 -5.22
C GLY A 56 2.02 -10.41 -5.36
N ALA A 57 2.69 -10.49 -6.51
CA ALA A 57 3.93 -9.77 -6.79
C ALA A 57 3.71 -8.68 -7.83
N TYR A 58 4.52 -7.63 -7.76
CA TYR A 58 4.54 -6.52 -8.71
C TYR A 58 5.88 -6.49 -9.44
N HIS A 59 5.83 -6.44 -10.77
CA HIS A 59 7.04 -6.31 -11.58
C HIS A 59 7.40 -4.84 -11.71
N CYS A 60 8.42 -4.41 -10.96
CA CYS A 60 8.93 -3.04 -10.99
C CYS A 60 10.26 -3.00 -11.72
N ARG A 61 10.29 -2.29 -12.83
CA ARG A 61 11.47 -2.18 -13.69
C ARG A 61 12.33 -0.98 -13.31
N THR A 62 11.73 0.04 -12.73
CA THR A 62 12.37 1.29 -12.32
C THR A 62 12.01 1.65 -10.89
N GLU A 63 12.82 2.52 -10.29
CA GLU A 63 12.55 3.02 -8.94
C GLU A 63 11.23 3.79 -8.88
N GLU A 64 10.88 4.52 -9.95
CA GLU A 64 9.61 5.25 -10.02
C GLU A 64 8.41 4.31 -9.97
N GLU A 65 8.46 3.19 -10.70
CA GLU A 65 7.43 2.17 -10.66
C GLU A 65 7.34 1.54 -9.27
N PHE A 66 8.48 1.24 -8.67
CA PHE A 66 8.56 0.68 -7.33
C PHE A 66 7.95 1.64 -6.30
N ASN A 67 8.30 2.92 -6.36
CA ASN A 67 7.78 3.93 -5.44
C ASN A 67 6.26 4.08 -5.58
N ALA A 68 5.74 4.02 -6.80
CA ALA A 68 4.30 4.06 -7.03
C ALA A 68 3.59 2.89 -6.36
N VAL A 69 4.13 1.68 -6.47
CA VAL A 69 3.58 0.48 -5.82
C VAL A 69 3.64 0.61 -4.30
N VAL A 70 4.77 1.04 -3.75
CA VAL A 70 4.94 1.20 -2.29
C VAL A 70 3.96 2.24 -1.75
N ASN A 71 3.78 3.37 -2.45
CA ASN A 71 2.80 4.38 -2.05
C ASN A 71 1.38 3.85 -2.13
N MET A 72 1.02 3.10 -3.16
CA MET A 72 -0.29 2.48 -3.27
C MET A 72 -0.56 1.57 -2.07
N ILE A 73 0.41 0.73 -1.71
CA ILE A 73 0.30 -0.17 -0.55
C ILE A 73 0.17 0.63 0.75
N ALA A 74 0.95 1.71 0.89
CA ALA A 74 0.90 2.56 2.08
C ALA A 74 -0.49 3.19 2.29
N TYR A 75 -1.12 3.69 1.24
CA TYR A 75 -2.47 4.26 1.31
C TYR A 75 -3.55 3.20 1.45
N GLU A 76 -3.34 2.01 0.90
CA GLU A 76 -4.27 0.88 1.06
C GLU A 76 -4.32 0.40 2.52
N ASN A 77 -3.20 0.47 3.23
CA ASN A 77 -3.06 0.03 4.62
C ASN A 77 -3.01 1.21 5.59
N TYR A 78 -3.87 2.19 5.40
CA TYR A 78 -3.92 3.37 6.25
C TYR A 78 -4.34 3.02 7.69
N ALA A 79 -3.95 3.89 8.63
CA ALA A 79 -4.32 3.74 10.03
C ALA A 79 -4.62 5.11 10.65
N TYR A 80 -5.33 5.08 11.79
CA TYR A 80 -5.61 6.30 12.54
C TYR A 80 -4.42 6.64 13.42
N ASP A 81 -3.90 7.88 13.27
CA ASP A 81 -2.81 8.40 14.09
C ASP A 81 -3.40 9.19 15.27
N CYS A 82 -3.22 8.67 16.47
CA CYS A 82 -3.75 9.28 17.69
C CYS A 82 -3.07 10.62 18.02
N ASN A 83 -1.81 10.81 17.63
CA ASN A 83 -1.08 12.06 17.87
C ASN A 83 -1.55 13.18 16.96
N GLU A 84 -1.72 12.88 15.67
CA GLU A 84 -2.23 13.82 14.68
C GLU A 84 -3.75 13.89 14.62
N ARG A 85 -4.44 12.93 15.24
CA ARG A 85 -5.91 12.81 15.27
C ARG A 85 -6.53 12.75 13.88
N LYS A 86 -5.89 11.99 13.00
CA LYS A 86 -6.39 11.77 11.63
C LYS A 86 -5.92 10.43 11.07
N PHE A 87 -6.58 9.98 10.00
CA PHE A 87 -6.13 8.84 9.23
C PHE A 87 -4.94 9.23 8.37
N VAL A 88 -3.92 8.37 8.35
CA VAL A 88 -2.69 8.56 7.59
C VAL A 88 -2.30 7.27 6.88
N PRO A 89 -1.63 7.34 5.72
CA PRO A 89 -1.06 6.16 5.10
C PRO A 89 0.08 5.61 5.96
N GLN A 90 0.35 4.30 5.85
CA GLN A 90 1.49 3.69 6.53
C GLN A 90 2.80 4.05 5.80
N ASN A 91 3.87 4.21 6.57
CA ASN A 91 5.19 4.48 6.01
C ASN A 91 6.00 3.18 5.93
N TYR A 92 6.17 2.68 4.71
CA TYR A 92 6.91 1.44 4.46
C TYR A 92 8.31 1.69 3.89
N TYR A 93 8.74 2.95 3.72
CA TYR A 93 10.00 3.27 3.07
C TYR A 93 11.24 2.72 3.78
N GLU A 94 11.17 2.49 5.07
CA GLU A 94 12.27 1.90 5.84
C GLU A 94 12.44 0.40 5.57
N ASN A 95 11.34 -0.27 5.21
CA ASN A 95 11.27 -1.72 5.06
C ASN A 95 11.34 -2.17 3.60
N TYR A 96 10.92 -1.30 2.68
CA TYR A 96 10.81 -1.63 1.27
C TYR A 96 11.80 -0.80 0.45
N LYS A 97 12.76 -1.47 -0.16
CA LYS A 97 13.84 -0.81 -0.93
C LYS A 97 13.95 -1.41 -2.32
N PHE A 98 14.05 -0.54 -3.31
CA PHE A 98 14.25 -0.94 -4.69
C PHE A 98 15.65 -1.54 -4.87
N SER A 99 15.74 -2.68 -5.55
CA SER A 99 17.00 -3.39 -5.82
C SER A 99 17.20 -3.72 -7.28
N GLY A 100 16.49 -3.03 -8.17
CA GLY A 100 16.60 -3.24 -9.62
C GLY A 100 15.33 -3.82 -10.23
N ASP A 101 15.37 -4.08 -11.54
CA ASP A 101 14.26 -4.70 -12.28
C ASP A 101 14.03 -6.10 -11.76
N ASP A 102 12.91 -6.31 -11.09
CA ASP A 102 12.55 -7.59 -10.47
C ASP A 102 11.06 -7.65 -10.15
N TRP A 103 10.62 -8.82 -9.75
CA TRP A 103 9.31 -9.01 -9.15
C TRP A 103 9.44 -8.86 -7.64
N TYR A 104 8.58 -8.02 -7.04
CA TYR A 104 8.60 -7.66 -5.62
C TYR A 104 7.37 -8.21 -4.93
N PHE A 105 7.59 -8.97 -3.87
CA PHE A 105 6.55 -9.50 -2.99
C PHE A 105 6.58 -8.68 -1.70
N PHE A 106 5.43 -8.11 -1.32
CA PHE A 106 5.29 -7.30 -0.12
C PHE A 106 4.50 -8.07 0.93
N PHE A 107 5.05 -8.17 2.12
CA PHE A 107 4.46 -8.94 3.20
C PHE A 107 4.19 -8.07 4.41
N HIS A 108 3.09 -8.37 5.08
CA HIS A 108 2.70 -7.73 6.32
C HIS A 108 2.19 -8.80 7.29
N LYS A 109 2.67 -8.77 8.52
CA LYS A 109 2.19 -9.64 9.58
C LYS A 109 1.74 -8.79 10.76
N SER A 110 0.45 -8.85 11.06
CA SER A 110 -0.11 -8.23 12.25
C SER A 110 0.05 -9.16 13.45
N ASN A 111 0.47 -8.61 14.59
CA ASN A 111 0.64 -9.36 15.81
C ASN A 111 0.06 -8.54 16.97
N MET A 112 -0.83 -9.17 17.77
CA MET A 112 -1.47 -8.48 18.89
C MET A 112 -0.50 -8.14 20.03
N ASP A 113 0.56 -8.93 20.21
CA ASP A 113 1.50 -8.79 21.32
C ASP A 113 2.78 -8.03 20.93
N TYR A 114 3.02 -7.82 19.65
CA TYR A 114 4.23 -7.20 19.12
C TYR A 114 3.90 -6.20 18.03
N PRO A 115 4.81 -5.26 17.69
CA PRO A 115 4.62 -4.37 16.55
C PRO A 115 4.41 -5.16 15.26
N ASP A 116 3.61 -4.61 14.36
CA ASP A 116 3.40 -5.19 13.03
C ASP A 116 4.74 -5.30 12.29
N GLU A 117 4.92 -6.40 11.59
CA GLU A 117 6.12 -6.64 10.79
C GLU A 117 5.80 -6.45 9.30
N TYR A 118 6.70 -5.74 8.62
CA TYR A 118 6.63 -5.50 7.18
C TYR A 118 7.95 -5.90 6.56
N TRP A 119 7.91 -6.71 5.51
CA TRP A 119 9.12 -7.07 4.79
C TRP A 119 8.82 -7.28 3.31
N MET A 120 9.88 -7.39 2.54
CA MET A 120 9.81 -7.51 1.10
C MET A 120 10.78 -8.59 0.65
N GLU A 121 10.38 -9.36 -0.35
CA GLU A 121 11.24 -10.34 -1.01
C GLU A 121 11.16 -10.13 -2.51
N THR A 122 12.24 -10.44 -3.22
CA THR A 122 12.26 -10.40 -4.67
C THR A 122 12.27 -11.80 -5.26
N LEU A 123 11.84 -11.94 -6.50
CA LEU A 123 11.91 -13.22 -7.20
C LEU A 123 13.37 -13.72 -7.30
N SER A 124 14.33 -12.81 -7.52
CA SER A 124 15.75 -13.16 -7.55
C SER A 124 16.24 -13.75 -6.22
N GLN A 125 15.82 -13.16 -5.11
CA GLN A 125 16.12 -13.69 -3.77
C GLN A 125 15.54 -15.08 -3.57
N LYS A 126 14.28 -15.28 -3.97
CA LYS A 126 13.62 -16.58 -3.84
C LYS A 126 14.30 -17.65 -4.69
N LYS A 127 14.72 -17.31 -5.90
CA LYS A 127 15.47 -18.23 -6.76
C LYS A 127 16.82 -18.61 -6.13
N GLN A 128 17.51 -17.64 -5.52
CA GLN A 128 18.79 -17.89 -4.87
C GLN A 128 18.62 -18.78 -3.63
N GLU A 129 17.62 -18.51 -2.81
CA GLU A 129 17.31 -19.34 -1.65
C GLU A 129 16.99 -20.79 -2.05
N PHE A 130 16.22 -20.96 -3.11
CA PHE A 130 15.88 -22.28 -3.64
C PHE A 130 17.12 -23.00 -4.17
N ALA A 131 18.00 -22.30 -4.90
CA ALA A 131 19.25 -22.85 -5.39
C ALA A 131 20.17 -23.28 -4.23
N ASP A 132 20.27 -22.46 -3.20
CA ASP A 132 21.08 -22.78 -2.01
C ASP A 132 20.51 -23.97 -1.26
N TRP A 133 19.19 -24.06 -1.15
CA TRP A 133 18.51 -25.18 -0.55
C TRP A 133 18.81 -26.49 -1.32
N LEU A 134 18.77 -26.45 -2.64
CA LEU A 134 19.09 -27.62 -3.48
C LEU A 134 20.55 -28.09 -3.29
N LYS A 135 21.48 -27.16 -3.12
CA LYS A 135 22.89 -27.50 -2.90
C LYS A 135 23.11 -28.37 -1.68
N GLN A 136 22.30 -28.19 -0.63
CA GLN A 136 22.40 -28.99 0.59
C GLN A 136 22.23 -30.49 0.29
N PHE A 137 21.37 -30.82 -0.67
CA PHE A 137 21.16 -32.21 -1.08
C PHE A 137 22.29 -32.74 -1.96
N GLU A 138 22.89 -31.91 -2.79
CA GLU A 138 24.02 -32.28 -3.64
C GLU A 138 25.26 -32.55 -2.80
N GLU A 139 25.53 -31.73 -1.79
CA GLU A 139 26.69 -31.87 -0.91
C GLU A 139 26.55 -33.04 0.08
N SER A 140 25.33 -33.45 0.39
CA SER A 140 25.05 -34.56 1.31
C SER A 140 25.03 -35.94 0.64
N ALA A 141 25.09 -35.99 -0.67
CA ALA A 141 25.00 -37.25 -1.45
C ALA A 141 26.31 -38.08 -1.41
#